data_ea7bd497ca6200925ad2e4f5d630c64d
#
_entry.id   ea7bd497ca6200925ad2e4f5d630c64d
#
_cell.length_a   1.000
_cell.length_b   1.000
_cell.length_c   1.000
_cell.angle_alpha   90.00
_cell.angle_beta   90.00
_cell.angle_gamma   90.00
#
_symmetry.space_group_name_H-M   'P 1'
#
loop_
_entity.id
_entity.type
_entity.pdbx_description
1 polymer ?
#
loop_
_entity_poly.entity_id
_entity_poly.type
_entity_poly.pdbx_seq_one_letter_code
_entity_poly.pdbx_strand_id
1 'polypeptide(L)'
;MTDEAVAGQGQTRRFMRKREAVLDAAALLFNQRGIRNVTLSDVARSVGLATSSVTYYYKKKDDLVLACMRRSVEVFEELLADAGKAEGPEQKVAAFVTGFFQLLADVERGERPDFVTFSDVSTLIDGRTDVGAGHARVFRRVRDLIDSANPAQLTHAERNARAHLLFTLAQWARYWIDRHEVAGYARAARRAADILLHGLGGAGAVWTPPPVATLTAAAVMDDVSPDAFLRVATRLINEEGARFATVERISSELKVTRGSFYHHNDNIDDLVVACFERSFEVIRRAQQLAGACETGWEKLGAAASALVRFQLSADGPLLRMTARSRLPATVADGIWRTMHQLSEHFAGVIADGVIDGSIRPVDQAIAAQMVSGMINASASARRWVPDASPANVVDLYARPLFMGILCPSASGGHEGGRRD
;
A
#
# COMPACT_ATOMS: atom_id res chain seq x y z
N MET A 1 40.63 -9.67 -35.92
CA MET A 1 39.46 -9.02 -35.31
C MET A 1 39.56 -7.55 -35.61
N THR A 2 38.71 -7.06 -36.48
CA THR A 2 38.78 -5.73 -37.10
C THR A 2 38.31 -4.64 -36.14
N ASP A 3 38.93 -3.45 -36.21
CA ASP A 3 38.60 -2.23 -35.44
C ASP A 3 37.11 -1.85 -35.47
N GLU A 4 36.38 -2.19 -36.51
CA GLU A 4 34.93 -1.98 -36.62
C GLU A 4 34.11 -2.81 -35.64
N ALA A 5 34.53 -4.03 -35.28
CA ALA A 5 33.83 -4.87 -34.29
C ALA A 5 34.00 -4.33 -32.86
N VAL A 6 35.15 -3.69 -32.57
CA VAL A 6 35.43 -3.06 -31.27
C VAL A 6 34.68 -1.73 -31.13
N ALA A 7 34.59 -0.95 -32.22
CA ALA A 7 33.83 0.31 -32.26
C ALA A 7 32.31 0.04 -32.09
N GLY A 8 31.76 -0.97 -32.76
CA GLY A 8 30.35 -1.37 -32.62
C GLY A 8 29.99 -1.83 -31.22
N GLN A 9 30.85 -2.61 -30.53
CA GLN A 9 30.66 -3.02 -29.15
C GLN A 9 30.72 -1.83 -28.17
N GLY A 10 31.59 -0.87 -28.39
CA GLY A 10 31.71 0.35 -27.59
C GLY A 10 30.46 1.26 -27.70
N GLN A 11 29.91 1.42 -28.91
CA GLN A 11 28.65 2.15 -29.11
C GLN A 11 27.46 1.45 -28.46
N THR A 12 27.35 0.14 -28.56
CA THR A 12 26.29 -0.65 -27.95
C THR A 12 26.37 -0.56 -26.41
N ARG A 13 27.56 -0.64 -25.83
CA ARG A 13 27.78 -0.50 -24.36
C ARG A 13 27.41 0.91 -23.87
N ARG A 14 27.78 1.96 -24.61
CA ARG A 14 27.44 3.35 -24.27
C ARG A 14 25.94 3.60 -24.38
N PHE A 15 25.29 3.02 -25.39
CA PHE A 15 23.86 3.05 -25.57
C PHE A 15 23.13 2.42 -24.38
N MET A 16 23.51 1.19 -24.00
CA MET A 16 22.91 0.47 -22.89
C MET A 16 23.09 1.22 -21.56
N ARG A 17 24.29 1.74 -21.27
CA ARG A 17 24.52 2.53 -20.03
C ARG A 17 23.63 3.76 -19.95
N LYS A 18 23.44 4.50 -21.04
CA LYS A 18 22.56 5.69 -21.03
C LYS A 18 21.09 5.30 -20.88
N ARG A 19 20.67 4.23 -21.53
CA ARG A 19 19.32 3.70 -21.40
C ARG A 19 19.01 3.27 -19.97
N GLU A 20 19.94 2.57 -19.31
CA GLU A 20 19.81 2.19 -17.90
C GLU A 20 19.78 3.43 -16.98
N ALA A 21 20.66 4.41 -17.18
CA ALA A 21 20.63 5.64 -16.39
C ALA A 21 19.30 6.40 -16.51
N VAL A 22 18.67 6.40 -17.69
CA VAL A 22 17.33 6.97 -17.89
C VAL A 22 16.28 6.17 -17.13
N LEU A 23 16.39 4.85 -17.13
CA LEU A 23 15.45 3.95 -16.44
C LEU A 23 15.57 4.10 -14.91
N ASP A 24 16.80 4.23 -14.38
CA ASP A 24 17.08 4.44 -12.96
C ASP A 24 16.51 5.76 -12.47
N ALA A 25 16.78 6.84 -13.21
CA ALA A 25 16.25 8.15 -12.90
C ALA A 25 14.72 8.21 -12.99
N ALA A 26 14.14 7.50 -13.95
CA ALA A 26 12.68 7.40 -14.06
C ALA A 26 12.08 6.66 -12.86
N ALA A 27 12.65 5.54 -12.44
CA ALA A 27 12.17 4.78 -11.28
C ALA A 27 12.22 5.62 -10.00
N LEU A 28 13.33 6.33 -9.76
CA LEU A 28 13.49 7.24 -8.63
C LEU A 28 12.43 8.35 -8.65
N LEU A 29 12.28 9.05 -9.78
CA LEU A 29 11.31 10.14 -9.92
C LEU A 29 9.87 9.64 -9.79
N PHE A 30 9.54 8.46 -10.32
CA PHE A 30 8.22 7.85 -10.20
C PHE A 30 7.89 7.50 -8.76
N ASN A 31 8.85 7.00 -8.00
CA ASN A 31 8.66 6.72 -6.57
C ASN A 31 8.50 8.00 -5.73
N GLN A 32 9.24 9.08 -6.06
CA GLN A 32 9.21 10.34 -5.33
C GLN A 32 7.98 11.20 -5.66
N ARG A 33 7.61 11.29 -6.95
CA ARG A 33 6.63 12.26 -7.46
C ARG A 33 5.38 11.61 -8.02
N GLY A 34 5.32 10.27 -8.03
CA GLY A 34 4.27 9.51 -8.70
C GLY A 34 4.43 9.48 -10.23
N ILE A 35 4.09 8.37 -10.84
CA ILE A 35 4.25 8.16 -12.29
C ILE A 35 3.57 9.26 -13.11
N ARG A 36 2.40 9.72 -12.67
CA ARG A 36 1.59 10.68 -13.44
C ARG A 36 2.18 12.08 -13.50
N ASN A 37 2.93 12.49 -12.49
CA ASN A 37 3.48 13.86 -12.35
C ASN A 37 4.87 14.03 -12.97
N VAL A 38 5.51 12.96 -13.44
CA VAL A 38 6.83 12.98 -14.07
C VAL A 38 6.69 13.00 -15.59
N THR A 39 7.42 13.88 -16.28
CA THR A 39 7.52 13.95 -17.72
C THR A 39 8.83 13.37 -18.23
N LEU A 40 8.93 13.05 -19.53
CA LEU A 40 10.20 12.66 -20.15
C LEU A 40 11.26 13.77 -20.05
N SER A 41 10.84 15.04 -20.02
CA SER A 41 11.72 16.19 -19.82
C SER A 41 12.31 16.24 -18.41
N ASP A 42 11.52 15.87 -17.39
CA ASP A 42 12.02 15.79 -16.00
C ASP A 42 13.08 14.70 -15.85
N VAL A 43 12.83 13.54 -16.46
CA VAL A 43 13.80 12.43 -16.49
C VAL A 43 15.06 12.85 -17.25
N ALA A 44 14.92 13.50 -18.40
CA ALA A 44 16.07 13.99 -19.17
C ALA A 44 16.94 14.96 -18.36
N ARG A 45 16.29 15.90 -17.67
CA ARG A 45 16.96 16.90 -16.81
C ARG A 45 17.73 16.23 -15.68
N SER A 46 17.15 15.22 -15.03
CA SER A 46 17.78 14.54 -13.87
C SER A 46 19.07 13.78 -14.25
N VAL A 47 19.19 13.35 -15.50
CA VAL A 47 20.40 12.65 -16.02
C VAL A 47 21.29 13.52 -16.88
N GLY A 48 21.04 14.84 -16.94
CA GLY A 48 21.85 15.78 -17.75
C GLY A 48 21.76 15.54 -19.26
N LEU A 49 20.61 15.05 -19.76
CA LEU A 49 20.37 14.77 -21.18
C LEU A 49 19.32 15.74 -21.76
N ALA A 50 19.37 15.94 -23.08
CA ALA A 50 18.27 16.56 -23.80
C ALA A 50 17.06 15.61 -23.87
N THR A 51 15.85 16.16 -23.88
CA THR A 51 14.61 15.36 -23.98
C THR A 51 14.61 14.49 -25.25
N SER A 52 15.16 14.98 -26.37
CA SER A 52 15.34 14.22 -27.62
C SER A 52 16.20 12.96 -27.43
N SER A 53 17.16 12.98 -26.52
CA SER A 53 17.97 11.80 -26.18
C SER A 53 17.14 10.74 -25.42
N VAL A 54 16.26 11.16 -24.53
CA VAL A 54 15.36 10.24 -23.81
C VAL A 54 14.32 9.67 -24.76
N THR A 55 13.72 10.49 -25.65
CA THR A 55 12.76 10.01 -26.66
C THR A 55 13.37 9.07 -27.69
N TYR A 56 14.68 9.07 -27.85
CA TYR A 56 15.38 8.08 -28.67
C TYR A 56 15.33 6.66 -28.05
N TYR A 57 15.37 6.56 -26.70
CA TYR A 57 15.27 5.28 -25.98
C TYR A 57 13.82 4.87 -25.73
N TYR A 58 12.97 5.83 -25.39
CA TYR A 58 11.57 5.65 -25.04
C TYR A 58 10.73 6.70 -25.75
N LYS A 59 10.04 6.30 -26.83
CA LYS A 59 9.29 7.23 -27.70
C LYS A 59 8.19 7.98 -26.96
N LYS A 60 7.55 7.32 -25.99
CA LYS A 60 6.48 7.87 -25.15
C LYS A 60 6.79 7.60 -23.68
N LYS A 61 6.16 8.40 -22.81
CA LYS A 61 6.24 8.18 -21.36
C LYS A 61 5.76 6.78 -20.98
N ASP A 62 4.70 6.28 -21.61
CA ASP A 62 4.13 4.97 -21.35
C ASP A 62 5.14 3.85 -21.63
N ASP A 63 5.98 3.98 -22.68
CA ASP A 63 7.05 3.02 -22.96
C ASP A 63 8.07 2.96 -21.81
N LEU A 64 8.42 4.13 -21.25
CA LEU A 64 9.34 4.23 -20.10
C LEU A 64 8.70 3.64 -18.84
N VAL A 65 7.42 3.93 -18.58
CA VAL A 65 6.67 3.34 -17.46
C VAL A 65 6.63 1.82 -17.58
N LEU A 66 6.29 1.28 -18.74
CA LEU A 66 6.29 -0.17 -18.97
C LEU A 66 7.67 -0.80 -18.77
N ALA A 67 8.75 -0.10 -19.18
CA ALA A 67 10.11 -0.59 -18.93
C ALA A 67 10.47 -0.62 -17.43
N CYS A 68 10.10 0.42 -16.66
CA CYS A 68 10.26 0.42 -15.21
C CYS A 68 9.46 -0.72 -14.56
N MET A 69 8.24 -0.97 -15.05
CA MET A 69 7.40 -2.04 -14.54
C MET A 69 7.95 -3.45 -14.83
N ARG A 70 8.52 -3.67 -16.02
CA ARG A 70 9.20 -4.94 -16.34
C ARG A 70 10.35 -5.19 -15.36
N ARG A 71 11.19 -4.17 -15.11
CA ARG A 71 12.25 -4.27 -14.08
C ARG A 71 11.65 -4.63 -12.71
N SER A 72 10.55 -4.01 -12.31
CA SER A 72 9.91 -4.33 -11.03
C SER A 72 9.41 -5.78 -10.99
N VAL A 73 8.80 -6.27 -12.09
CA VAL A 73 8.40 -7.68 -12.20
C VAL A 73 9.62 -8.61 -12.02
N GLU A 74 10.73 -8.33 -12.72
CA GLU A 74 11.97 -9.11 -12.63
C GLU A 74 12.52 -9.14 -11.20
N VAL A 75 12.60 -7.97 -10.53
CA VAL A 75 13.04 -7.85 -9.14
C VAL A 75 12.18 -8.68 -8.19
N PHE A 76 10.85 -8.62 -8.33
CA PHE A 76 9.96 -9.42 -7.49
C PHE A 76 10.00 -10.91 -7.83
N GLU A 77 10.19 -11.29 -9.10
CA GLU A 77 10.34 -12.69 -9.49
C GLU A 77 11.63 -13.31 -8.91
N GLU A 78 12.75 -12.56 -8.90
CA GLU A 78 13.99 -12.95 -8.22
C GLU A 78 13.77 -13.13 -6.72
N LEU A 79 13.22 -12.11 -6.05
CA LEU A 79 12.93 -12.13 -4.61
C LEU A 79 12.06 -13.34 -4.23
N LEU A 80 11.01 -13.60 -5.01
CA LEU A 80 10.09 -14.71 -4.75
C LEU A 80 10.71 -16.08 -5.07
N ALA A 81 11.63 -16.14 -6.03
CA ALA A 81 12.39 -17.36 -6.29
C ALA A 81 13.31 -17.70 -5.11
N ASP A 82 13.95 -16.71 -4.51
CA ASP A 82 14.80 -16.91 -3.34
C ASP A 82 14.00 -17.24 -2.09
N ALA A 83 12.91 -16.51 -1.82
CA ALA A 83 12.01 -16.80 -0.69
C ALA A 83 11.38 -18.20 -0.79
N GLY A 84 11.08 -18.65 -2.01
CA GLY A 84 10.52 -19.98 -2.26
C GLY A 84 11.43 -21.15 -1.93
N LYS A 85 12.76 -20.93 -1.80
CA LYS A 85 13.76 -21.96 -1.40
C LYS A 85 13.69 -22.32 0.10
N ALA A 86 13.08 -21.45 0.91
CA ALA A 86 12.96 -21.69 2.35
C ALA A 86 12.00 -22.86 2.65
N GLU A 87 12.21 -23.50 3.80
CA GLU A 87 11.41 -24.65 4.24
C GLU A 87 10.15 -24.19 4.98
N GLY A 88 8.97 -24.54 4.47
CA GLY A 88 7.72 -24.21 5.12
C GLY A 88 7.27 -22.75 4.94
N PRO A 89 6.01 -22.47 5.25
CA PRO A 89 5.37 -21.17 4.96
C PRO A 89 5.91 -20.03 5.83
N GLU A 90 6.19 -20.28 7.10
CA GLU A 90 6.71 -19.25 8.01
C GLU A 90 8.06 -18.72 7.53
N GLN A 91 8.97 -19.64 7.18
CA GLN A 91 10.30 -19.27 6.68
C GLN A 91 10.22 -18.60 5.31
N LYS A 92 9.29 -19.01 4.43
CA LYS A 92 9.07 -18.38 3.14
C LYS A 92 8.56 -16.94 3.29
N VAL A 93 7.59 -16.70 4.17
CA VAL A 93 7.08 -15.36 4.46
C VAL A 93 8.18 -14.50 5.09
N ALA A 94 8.95 -15.02 6.06
CA ALA A 94 10.07 -14.31 6.66
C ALA A 94 11.16 -13.97 5.62
N ALA A 95 11.51 -14.92 4.75
CA ALA A 95 12.50 -14.72 3.67
C ALA A 95 12.03 -13.67 2.67
N PHE A 96 10.75 -13.66 2.28
CA PHE A 96 10.18 -12.63 1.42
C PHE A 96 10.27 -11.24 2.04
N VAL A 97 9.85 -11.07 3.29
CA VAL A 97 9.90 -9.78 3.99
C VAL A 97 11.34 -9.32 4.17
N THR A 98 12.23 -10.18 4.68
CA THR A 98 13.63 -9.81 4.91
C THR A 98 14.37 -9.52 3.60
N GLY A 99 14.10 -10.28 2.56
CA GLY A 99 14.66 -10.04 1.23
C GLY A 99 14.19 -8.71 0.63
N PHE A 100 12.91 -8.33 0.81
CA PHE A 100 12.41 -7.03 0.34
C PHE A 100 13.10 -5.86 1.05
N PHE A 101 13.30 -5.94 2.37
CA PHE A 101 14.03 -4.90 3.12
C PHE A 101 15.51 -4.86 2.73
N GLN A 102 16.11 -6.00 2.38
CA GLN A 102 17.46 -6.02 1.84
C GLN A 102 17.53 -5.31 0.47
N LEU A 103 16.54 -5.53 -0.41
CA LEU A 103 16.45 -4.78 -1.67
C LEU A 103 16.38 -3.27 -1.43
N LEU A 104 15.61 -2.82 -0.42
CA LEU A 104 15.56 -1.40 -0.06
C LEU A 104 16.91 -0.88 0.45
N ALA A 105 17.63 -1.69 1.24
CA ALA A 105 18.96 -1.33 1.74
C ALA A 105 19.99 -1.23 0.59
N ASP A 106 19.95 -2.16 -0.37
CA ASP A 106 20.84 -2.16 -1.53
C ASP A 106 20.60 -0.96 -2.45
N VAL A 107 19.32 -0.57 -2.63
CA VAL A 107 18.95 0.65 -3.35
C VAL A 107 19.49 1.89 -2.64
N GLU A 108 19.32 1.99 -1.34
CA GLU A 108 19.77 3.15 -0.54
C GLU A 108 21.31 3.28 -0.51
N ARG A 109 22.04 2.15 -0.56
CA ARG A 109 23.51 2.15 -0.69
C ARG A 109 24.00 2.43 -2.11
N GLY A 110 23.08 2.49 -3.11
CA GLY A 110 23.46 2.59 -4.50
C GLY A 110 24.06 1.30 -5.09
N GLU A 111 23.92 0.18 -4.41
CA GLU A 111 24.39 -1.14 -4.84
C GLU A 111 23.46 -1.78 -5.88
N ARG A 112 22.21 -1.30 -5.93
CA ARG A 112 21.19 -1.74 -6.88
C ARG A 112 20.37 -0.54 -7.40
N PRO A 113 19.95 -0.55 -8.69
CA PRO A 113 19.02 0.45 -9.22
C PRO A 113 17.67 0.38 -8.50
N ASP A 114 17.00 1.53 -8.37
CA ASP A 114 15.64 1.58 -7.82
C ASP A 114 14.62 0.92 -8.76
N PHE A 115 13.53 0.48 -8.19
CA PHE A 115 12.40 -0.15 -8.87
C PHE A 115 11.08 0.48 -8.43
N VAL A 116 10.09 0.50 -9.30
CA VAL A 116 8.79 1.12 -9.03
C VAL A 116 7.88 0.14 -8.28
N THR A 117 7.18 0.62 -7.24
CA THR A 117 6.18 -0.19 -6.55
C THR A 117 4.90 -0.35 -7.39
N PHE A 118 4.16 -1.46 -7.20
CA PHE A 118 2.93 -1.72 -7.93
C PHE A 118 1.70 -0.98 -7.39
N SER A 119 1.81 -0.29 -6.26
CA SER A 119 0.68 0.38 -5.61
C SER A 119 0.00 1.46 -6.49
N ASP A 120 0.78 2.17 -7.30
CA ASP A 120 0.26 3.24 -8.19
C ASP A 120 -0.07 2.76 -9.60
N VAL A 121 0.36 1.57 -9.95
CA VAL A 121 0.38 1.09 -11.34
C VAL A 121 -0.85 0.28 -11.68
N SER A 122 -1.55 -0.17 -10.68
CA SER A 122 -2.70 -1.05 -10.83
C SER A 122 -3.79 -0.49 -11.77
N THR A 123 -3.83 0.84 -11.93
CA THR A 123 -4.74 1.54 -12.86
C THR A 123 -4.14 1.75 -14.25
N LEU A 124 -2.83 1.53 -14.42
CA LEU A 124 -2.10 1.74 -15.69
C LEU A 124 -1.80 0.44 -16.41
N ILE A 125 -1.89 -0.70 -15.71
CA ILE A 125 -1.63 -2.02 -16.29
C ILE A 125 -2.96 -2.62 -16.76
N ASP A 126 -3.22 -2.55 -18.04
CA ASP A 126 -4.18 -3.45 -18.67
C ASP A 126 -3.63 -4.88 -18.55
N GLY A 127 -4.42 -5.81 -17.98
CA GLY A 127 -4.04 -7.22 -17.81
C GLY A 127 -3.70 -7.95 -19.12
N ARG A 128 -3.86 -7.30 -20.28
CA ARG A 128 -3.50 -7.77 -21.60
C ARG A 128 -2.04 -7.47 -21.99
N THR A 129 -1.31 -6.68 -21.22
CA THR A 129 0.11 -6.41 -21.46
C THR A 129 0.99 -7.48 -20.83
N ASP A 130 2.23 -7.63 -21.34
CA ASP A 130 3.26 -8.48 -20.73
C ASP A 130 3.54 -8.14 -19.27
N VAL A 131 3.48 -6.86 -18.93
CA VAL A 131 3.61 -6.33 -17.55
C VAL A 131 2.42 -6.75 -16.69
N GLY A 132 1.20 -6.69 -17.22
CA GLY A 132 0.00 -7.17 -16.51
C GLY A 132 0.07 -8.66 -16.22
N ALA A 133 0.49 -9.46 -17.20
CA ALA A 133 0.72 -10.89 -17.02
C ALA A 133 1.85 -11.16 -16.00
N GLY A 134 2.94 -10.38 -16.04
CA GLY A 134 4.04 -10.43 -15.07
C GLY A 134 3.58 -10.14 -13.65
N HIS A 135 2.84 -9.05 -13.45
CA HIS A 135 2.26 -8.69 -12.16
C HIS A 135 1.33 -9.80 -11.62
N ALA A 136 0.49 -10.40 -12.47
CA ALA A 136 -0.37 -11.52 -12.08
C ALA A 136 0.45 -12.76 -11.68
N ARG A 137 1.60 -13.02 -12.32
CA ARG A 137 2.54 -14.09 -11.91
C ARG A 137 3.15 -13.79 -10.55
N VAL A 138 3.67 -12.58 -10.34
CA VAL A 138 4.22 -12.13 -9.05
C VAL A 138 3.18 -12.34 -7.95
N PHE A 139 1.95 -11.88 -8.13
CA PHE A 139 0.90 -12.04 -7.14
C PHE A 139 0.58 -13.52 -6.82
N ARG A 140 0.50 -14.38 -7.84
CA ARG A 140 0.31 -15.84 -7.61
C ARG A 140 1.45 -16.43 -6.80
N ARG A 141 2.70 -16.08 -7.09
CA ARG A 141 3.86 -16.56 -6.32
C ARG A 141 3.87 -16.06 -4.87
N VAL A 142 3.41 -14.82 -4.61
CA VAL A 142 3.21 -14.34 -3.22
C VAL A 142 2.18 -15.20 -2.50
N ARG A 143 1.07 -15.55 -3.19
CA ARG A 143 0.06 -16.45 -2.63
C ARG A 143 0.62 -17.84 -2.33
N ASP A 144 1.45 -18.38 -3.23
CA ASP A 144 2.08 -19.70 -3.05
C ASP A 144 2.99 -19.77 -1.82
N LEU A 145 3.58 -18.64 -1.34
CA LEU A 145 4.33 -18.60 -0.08
C LEU A 145 3.43 -18.94 1.13
N ILE A 146 2.15 -18.58 1.06
CA ILE A 146 1.17 -18.76 2.13
C ILE A 146 0.48 -20.12 2.01
N ASP A 147 0.17 -20.58 0.79
CA ASP A 147 -0.57 -21.79 0.50
C ASP A 147 0.12 -23.06 1.00
N SER A 148 1.43 -23.03 1.20
CA SER A 148 2.20 -24.15 1.72
C SER A 148 1.92 -24.46 3.21
N ALA A 149 1.14 -23.63 3.93
CA ALA A 149 0.87 -23.80 5.36
C ALA A 149 -0.21 -24.84 5.68
N ASN A 150 -1.32 -24.79 5.00
CA ASN A 150 -2.41 -25.80 5.00
C ASN A 150 -3.53 -25.34 4.03
N PRO A 151 -3.48 -25.75 2.76
CA PRO A 151 -4.41 -25.27 1.74
C PRO A 151 -5.88 -25.61 2.03
N ALA A 152 -6.14 -26.63 2.88
CA ALA A 152 -7.50 -27.04 3.24
C ALA A 152 -8.19 -26.12 4.26
N GLN A 153 -7.45 -25.26 4.96
CA GLN A 153 -7.99 -24.42 6.05
C GLN A 153 -8.35 -22.99 5.63
N LEU A 154 -7.96 -22.55 4.43
CA LEU A 154 -8.24 -21.20 3.94
C LEU A 154 -9.07 -21.24 2.66
N THR A 155 -10.10 -20.42 2.59
CA THR A 155 -10.85 -20.18 1.37
C THR A 155 -9.98 -19.47 0.32
N HIS A 156 -10.39 -19.50 -0.95
CA HIS A 156 -9.69 -18.76 -2.01
C HIS A 156 -9.65 -17.25 -1.74
N ALA A 157 -10.73 -16.70 -1.19
CA ALA A 157 -10.84 -15.30 -0.80
C ALA A 157 -9.81 -14.93 0.29
N GLU A 158 -9.69 -15.74 1.33
CA GLU A 158 -8.73 -15.53 2.42
C GLU A 158 -7.29 -15.62 1.93
N ARG A 159 -6.96 -16.59 1.07
CA ARG A 159 -5.62 -16.70 0.46
C ARG A 159 -5.26 -15.47 -0.36
N ASN A 160 -6.19 -14.98 -1.17
CA ASN A 160 -5.98 -13.77 -1.96
C ASN A 160 -5.84 -12.52 -1.06
N ALA A 161 -6.67 -12.38 -0.03
CA ALA A 161 -6.59 -11.26 0.92
C ALA A 161 -5.24 -11.22 1.64
N ARG A 162 -4.78 -12.38 2.15
CA ARG A 162 -3.49 -12.49 2.83
C ARG A 162 -2.30 -12.24 1.91
N ALA A 163 -2.34 -12.78 0.68
CA ALA A 163 -1.32 -12.51 -0.33
C ALA A 163 -1.26 -11.01 -0.65
N HIS A 164 -2.41 -10.36 -0.81
CA HIS A 164 -2.48 -8.93 -1.04
C HIS A 164 -1.98 -8.14 0.18
N LEU A 165 -2.35 -8.54 1.38
CA LEU A 165 -1.87 -7.91 2.62
C LEU A 165 -0.34 -8.02 2.74
N LEU A 166 0.22 -9.23 2.60
CA LEU A 166 1.67 -9.45 2.65
C LEU A 166 2.41 -8.60 1.62
N PHE A 167 1.93 -8.62 0.38
CA PHE A 167 2.53 -7.88 -0.72
C PHE A 167 2.47 -6.37 -0.52
N THR A 168 1.33 -5.87 -0.02
CA THR A 168 1.16 -4.44 0.25
C THR A 168 1.98 -3.99 1.44
N LEU A 169 2.03 -4.76 2.54
CA LEU A 169 2.81 -4.41 3.73
C LEU A 169 4.31 -4.38 3.45
N ALA A 170 4.82 -5.30 2.63
CA ALA A 170 6.20 -5.25 2.19
C ALA A 170 6.49 -3.93 1.44
N GLN A 171 5.65 -3.57 0.46
CA GLN A 171 5.81 -2.33 -0.29
C GLN A 171 5.57 -1.07 0.55
N TRP A 172 4.69 -1.16 1.57
CA TRP A 172 4.44 -0.07 2.52
C TRP A 172 5.69 0.30 3.32
N ALA A 173 6.64 -0.62 3.49
CA ALA A 173 7.91 -0.34 4.15
C ALA A 173 8.68 0.84 3.53
N ARG A 174 8.55 1.10 2.23
CA ARG A 174 9.14 2.27 1.56
C ARG A 174 8.71 3.62 2.16
N TYR A 175 7.53 3.68 2.76
CA TYR A 175 6.99 4.92 3.31
C TYR A 175 7.51 5.25 4.72
N TRP A 176 8.21 4.32 5.39
CA TRP A 176 8.63 4.53 6.77
C TRP A 176 10.03 4.01 7.11
N ILE A 177 10.65 3.22 6.21
CA ILE A 177 11.95 2.61 6.51
C ILE A 177 13.09 3.62 6.60
N ASP A 178 12.98 4.75 5.90
CA ASP A 178 13.92 5.87 5.92
C ASP A 178 14.10 6.54 7.28
N ARG A 179 13.21 6.23 8.24
CA ARG A 179 13.38 6.63 9.66
C ARG A 179 14.45 5.83 10.38
N HIS A 180 14.90 4.73 9.80
CA HIS A 180 15.98 3.89 10.28
C HIS A 180 17.24 4.17 9.47
N GLU A 181 18.40 4.11 10.12
CA GLU A 181 19.64 3.99 9.38
C GLU A 181 19.66 2.69 8.58
N VAL A 182 20.31 2.67 7.42
CA VAL A 182 20.35 1.50 6.52
C VAL A 182 20.85 0.24 7.25
N ALA A 183 21.80 0.39 8.18
CA ALA A 183 22.28 -0.69 9.03
C ALA A 183 21.16 -1.31 9.90
N GLY A 184 20.09 -0.55 10.17
CA GLY A 184 18.92 -1.00 10.94
C GLY A 184 17.87 -1.76 10.14
N TYR A 185 17.92 -1.74 8.78
CA TYR A 185 16.88 -2.33 7.92
C TYR A 185 16.69 -3.83 8.17
N ALA A 186 17.76 -4.59 8.32
CA ALA A 186 17.70 -6.02 8.65
C ALA A 186 16.99 -6.29 10.00
N ARG A 187 17.17 -5.40 10.99
CA ARG A 187 16.47 -5.49 12.28
C ARG A 187 14.99 -5.18 12.11
N ALA A 188 14.65 -4.11 11.39
CA ALA A 188 13.27 -3.73 11.10
C ALA A 188 12.53 -4.85 10.33
N ALA A 189 13.19 -5.47 9.36
CA ALA A 189 12.67 -6.60 8.59
C ALA A 189 12.29 -7.80 9.48
N ARG A 190 13.19 -8.20 10.40
CA ARG A 190 12.90 -9.31 11.33
C ARG A 190 11.72 -9.00 12.25
N ARG A 191 11.59 -7.75 12.74
CA ARG A 191 10.46 -7.32 13.57
C ARG A 191 9.16 -7.29 12.79
N ALA A 192 9.19 -6.80 11.53
CA ALA A 192 8.01 -6.82 10.66
C ALA A 192 7.58 -8.26 10.32
N ALA A 193 8.54 -9.15 10.01
CA ALA A 193 8.26 -10.56 9.77
C ALA A 193 7.68 -11.26 11.02
N ASP A 194 8.22 -10.97 12.20
CA ASP A 194 7.71 -11.50 13.48
C ASP A 194 6.25 -11.07 13.73
N ILE A 195 5.92 -9.80 13.50
CA ILE A 195 4.54 -9.30 13.63
C ILE A 195 3.62 -9.98 12.62
N LEU A 196 4.05 -10.11 11.35
CA LEU A 196 3.26 -10.80 10.33
C LEU A 196 2.98 -12.26 10.67
N LEU A 197 3.96 -12.96 11.19
CA LEU A 197 3.84 -14.40 11.47
C LEU A 197 3.05 -14.69 12.76
N HIS A 198 3.30 -13.92 13.80
CA HIS A 198 2.77 -14.22 15.13
C HIS A 198 1.68 -13.25 15.59
N GLY A 199 1.37 -12.22 14.79
CA GLY A 199 0.37 -11.22 15.14
C GLY A 199 0.79 -10.31 16.29
N LEU A 200 -0.20 -9.67 16.89
CA LEU A 200 -0.02 -8.68 17.97
C LEU A 200 -0.57 -9.16 19.33
N GLY A 201 -1.46 -10.17 19.32
CA GLY A 201 -2.18 -10.60 20.53
C GLY A 201 -1.27 -11.12 21.62
N GLY A 202 -1.56 -10.75 22.87
CA GLY A 202 -0.95 -11.33 24.07
C GLY A 202 -1.33 -12.80 24.27
N ALA A 203 -0.85 -13.41 25.32
CA ALA A 203 -1.15 -14.82 25.64
C ALA A 203 -2.67 -15.04 25.80
N GLY A 204 -3.22 -15.96 25.01
CA GLY A 204 -4.66 -16.26 25.04
C GLY A 204 -5.56 -15.22 24.34
N ALA A 205 -5.00 -14.27 23.59
CA ALA A 205 -5.78 -13.27 22.86
C ALA A 205 -6.74 -13.94 21.87
N VAL A 206 -8.00 -13.49 21.91
CA VAL A 206 -9.07 -13.93 20.99
C VAL A 206 -9.42 -12.74 20.08
N TRP A 207 -9.66 -13.05 18.80
CA TRP A 207 -10.05 -12.02 17.84
C TRP A 207 -11.57 -11.77 17.88
N THR A 208 -11.98 -10.88 18.73
CA THR A 208 -13.36 -10.40 18.88
C THR A 208 -13.36 -8.89 19.07
N PRO A 209 -12.98 -8.11 18.03
CA PRO A 209 -12.85 -6.66 18.19
C PRO A 209 -14.20 -6.04 18.55
N PRO A 210 -14.25 -5.21 19.61
CA PRO A 210 -15.46 -4.53 20.00
C PRO A 210 -16.01 -3.67 18.85
N PRO A 211 -17.33 -3.64 18.63
CA PRO A 211 -17.93 -2.74 17.66
C PRO A 211 -17.81 -1.30 18.15
N VAL A 212 -17.37 -0.39 17.29
CA VAL A 212 -17.48 1.04 17.51
C VAL A 212 -18.68 1.60 16.77
N ALA A 213 -19.21 2.75 17.23
CA ALA A 213 -20.26 3.45 16.55
C ALA A 213 -19.87 3.75 15.08
N THR A 214 -20.86 3.82 14.20
CA THR A 214 -20.64 4.04 12.77
C THR A 214 -19.79 5.28 12.54
N LEU A 215 -18.72 5.14 11.77
CA LEU A 215 -17.86 6.24 11.35
C LEU A 215 -18.53 7.01 10.20
N THR A 216 -19.68 7.60 10.45
CA THR A 216 -20.24 8.58 9.52
C THR A 216 -19.57 9.93 9.79
N ALA A 217 -19.09 10.60 8.76
CA ALA A 217 -18.89 12.04 8.83
C ALA A 217 -20.25 12.64 9.22
N ALA A 218 -20.25 13.57 10.18
CA ALA A 218 -21.47 14.12 10.76
C ALA A 218 -22.53 14.39 9.68
N ALA A 219 -23.63 13.65 9.74
CA ALA A 219 -24.63 13.64 8.69
C ALA A 219 -25.30 15.02 8.59
N VAL A 220 -25.05 15.70 7.50
CA VAL A 220 -26.03 16.62 6.94
C VAL A 220 -26.76 15.82 5.86
N MET A 221 -28.07 15.64 6.05
CA MET A 221 -28.96 14.83 5.22
C MET A 221 -29.30 15.51 3.87
N ASP A 222 -28.37 16.23 3.27
CA ASP A 222 -28.50 16.77 1.92
C ASP A 222 -27.61 16.01 0.95
N ASP A 223 -28.17 15.50 -0.13
CA ASP A 223 -27.47 14.81 -1.23
C ASP A 223 -26.35 15.65 -1.88
N VAL A 224 -26.29 16.94 -1.59
CA VAL A 224 -25.35 17.93 -2.12
C VAL A 224 -24.48 18.55 -1.03
N SER A 225 -24.23 17.82 0.05
CA SER A 225 -23.35 18.29 1.13
C SER A 225 -21.88 18.37 0.68
N PRO A 226 -21.04 19.25 1.29
CA PRO A 226 -19.61 19.28 1.06
C PRO A 226 -18.96 17.90 1.19
N ASP A 227 -19.44 17.06 2.11
CA ASP A 227 -18.95 15.69 2.30
C ASP A 227 -19.23 14.78 1.08
N ALA A 228 -20.35 14.95 0.38
CA ALA A 228 -20.66 14.20 -0.83
C ALA A 228 -19.64 14.46 -1.95
N PHE A 229 -19.20 15.73 -2.12
CA PHE A 229 -18.13 16.07 -3.05
C PHE A 229 -16.81 15.37 -2.68
N LEU A 230 -16.45 15.40 -1.40
CA LEU A 230 -15.21 14.80 -0.92
C LEU A 230 -15.23 13.26 -1.06
N ARG A 231 -16.38 12.61 -0.85
CA ARG A 231 -16.54 11.15 -1.05
C ARG A 231 -16.32 10.76 -2.51
N VAL A 232 -17.03 11.45 -3.43
CA VAL A 232 -16.90 11.17 -4.87
C VAL A 232 -15.49 11.47 -5.36
N ALA A 233 -14.92 12.61 -4.97
CA ALA A 233 -13.54 12.96 -5.29
C ALA A 233 -12.54 11.92 -4.78
N THR A 234 -12.66 11.51 -3.53
CA THR A 234 -11.78 10.49 -2.93
C THR A 234 -11.85 9.18 -3.70
N ARG A 235 -13.05 8.71 -4.07
CA ARG A 235 -13.23 7.50 -4.86
C ARG A 235 -12.57 7.63 -6.23
N LEU A 236 -12.85 8.68 -6.99
CA LEU A 236 -12.25 8.93 -8.30
C LEU A 236 -10.73 9.04 -8.25
N ILE A 237 -10.20 9.74 -7.24
CA ILE A 237 -8.75 9.87 -7.04
C ILE A 237 -8.12 8.49 -6.77
N ASN A 238 -8.73 7.68 -5.93
CA ASN A 238 -8.23 6.36 -5.60
C ASN A 238 -8.31 5.37 -6.77
N GLU A 239 -9.37 5.42 -7.57
CA GLU A 239 -9.61 4.50 -8.69
C GLU A 239 -8.85 4.90 -9.94
N GLU A 240 -8.85 6.17 -10.29
CA GLU A 240 -8.35 6.65 -11.58
C GLU A 240 -7.14 7.59 -11.44
N GLY A 241 -6.89 8.10 -10.23
CA GLY A 241 -5.85 9.07 -9.88
C GLY A 241 -6.32 10.52 -9.97
N ALA A 242 -5.63 11.40 -9.23
CA ALA A 242 -6.01 12.80 -9.03
C ALA A 242 -6.18 13.64 -10.31
N ARG A 243 -5.58 13.23 -11.44
CA ARG A 243 -5.77 13.92 -12.74
C ARG A 243 -7.15 13.77 -13.33
N PHE A 244 -7.84 12.67 -13.02
CA PHE A 244 -9.17 12.37 -13.57
C PHE A 244 -10.30 12.81 -12.66
N ALA A 245 -9.99 13.18 -11.41
CA ALA A 245 -10.94 13.83 -10.50
C ALA A 245 -11.12 15.30 -10.90
N THR A 246 -11.66 15.54 -12.12
CA THR A 246 -11.94 16.90 -12.61
C THR A 246 -13.26 17.42 -12.06
N VAL A 247 -13.40 18.75 -12.01
CA VAL A 247 -14.65 19.41 -11.58
C VAL A 247 -15.85 18.88 -12.36
N GLU A 248 -15.67 18.75 -13.68
CA GLU A 248 -16.72 18.26 -14.58
C GLU A 248 -17.19 16.87 -14.21
N ARG A 249 -16.23 15.99 -13.92
CA ARG A 249 -16.54 14.59 -13.63
C ARG A 249 -17.19 14.41 -12.28
N ILE A 250 -16.68 15.10 -11.25
CA ILE A 250 -17.25 15.08 -9.91
C ILE A 250 -18.67 15.64 -9.95
N SER A 251 -18.88 16.80 -10.60
CA SER A 251 -20.20 17.42 -10.73
C SER A 251 -21.17 16.53 -11.51
N SER A 252 -20.70 15.85 -12.57
CA SER A 252 -21.50 14.91 -13.35
C SER A 252 -21.96 13.71 -12.51
N GLU A 253 -21.07 13.12 -11.70
CA GLU A 253 -21.44 12.00 -10.82
C GLU A 253 -22.45 12.40 -9.74
N LEU A 254 -22.31 13.61 -9.20
CA LEU A 254 -23.24 14.18 -8.22
C LEU A 254 -24.51 14.77 -8.83
N LYS A 255 -24.59 14.85 -10.18
CA LYS A 255 -25.69 15.49 -10.92
C LYS A 255 -25.92 16.95 -10.50
N VAL A 256 -24.85 17.70 -10.25
CA VAL A 256 -24.86 19.11 -9.84
C VAL A 256 -24.17 19.99 -10.87
N THR A 257 -24.32 21.32 -10.75
CA THR A 257 -23.65 22.28 -11.62
C THR A 257 -22.19 22.48 -11.22
N ARG A 258 -21.32 22.89 -12.16
CA ARG A 258 -19.93 23.26 -11.87
C ARG A 258 -19.83 24.39 -10.83
N GLY A 259 -20.76 25.34 -10.84
CA GLY A 259 -20.82 26.44 -9.86
C GLY A 259 -20.91 25.95 -8.42
N SER A 260 -21.61 24.85 -8.19
CA SER A 260 -21.70 24.20 -6.87
C SER A 260 -20.36 23.72 -6.35
N PHE A 261 -19.47 23.26 -7.23
CA PHE A 261 -18.09 22.86 -6.85
C PHE A 261 -17.28 24.06 -6.34
N TYR A 262 -17.26 25.17 -7.09
CA TYR A 262 -16.44 26.34 -6.76
C TYR A 262 -16.91 27.10 -5.52
N HIS A 263 -18.11 26.81 -4.99
CA HIS A 263 -18.51 27.29 -3.68
C HIS A 263 -17.74 26.62 -2.52
N HIS A 264 -17.14 25.47 -2.76
CA HIS A 264 -16.49 24.67 -1.72
C HIS A 264 -14.98 24.49 -1.92
N ASN A 265 -14.48 24.65 -3.15
CA ASN A 265 -13.06 24.41 -3.46
C ASN A 265 -12.59 25.38 -4.56
N ASP A 266 -11.49 26.10 -4.35
CA ASP A 266 -10.95 27.05 -5.31
C ASP A 266 -10.28 26.34 -6.50
N ASN A 267 -9.66 25.20 -6.26
CA ASN A 267 -8.97 24.39 -7.27
C ASN A 267 -8.91 22.91 -6.87
N ILE A 268 -8.35 22.08 -7.76
CA ILE A 268 -8.24 20.61 -7.52
C ILE A 268 -7.25 20.26 -6.41
N ASP A 269 -6.20 21.05 -6.21
CA ASP A 269 -5.21 20.77 -5.16
C ASP A 269 -5.84 21.02 -3.79
N ASP A 270 -6.65 22.06 -3.61
CA ASP A 270 -7.43 22.31 -2.40
C ASP A 270 -8.42 21.17 -2.14
N LEU A 271 -9.08 20.66 -3.18
CA LEU A 271 -9.95 19.49 -3.06
C LEU A 271 -9.20 18.25 -2.58
N VAL A 272 -7.98 17.99 -3.10
CA VAL A 272 -7.14 16.87 -2.64
C VAL A 272 -6.76 17.04 -1.18
N VAL A 273 -6.40 18.25 -0.75
CA VAL A 273 -6.13 18.57 0.66
C VAL A 273 -7.35 18.30 1.52
N ALA A 274 -8.52 18.81 1.13
CA ALA A 274 -9.77 18.57 1.86
C ALA A 274 -10.15 17.08 1.96
N CYS A 275 -9.89 16.28 0.91
CA CYS A 275 -10.04 14.83 0.95
C CYS A 275 -9.08 14.15 1.95
N PHE A 276 -7.84 14.66 2.10
CA PHE A 276 -6.92 14.20 3.14
C PHE A 276 -7.42 14.59 4.54
N GLU A 277 -7.84 15.83 4.75
CA GLU A 277 -8.37 16.31 6.03
C GLU A 277 -9.58 15.47 6.47
N ARG A 278 -10.51 15.21 5.55
CA ARG A 278 -11.63 14.30 5.79
C ARG A 278 -11.15 12.89 6.21
N SER A 279 -10.16 12.36 5.52
CA SER A 279 -9.62 11.04 5.84
C SER A 279 -8.97 11.01 7.23
N PHE A 280 -8.24 12.07 7.59
CA PHE A 280 -7.61 12.20 8.91
C PHE A 280 -8.66 12.35 10.02
N GLU A 281 -9.75 13.07 9.77
CA GLU A 281 -10.84 13.19 10.74
C GLU A 281 -11.52 11.84 11.01
N VAL A 282 -11.78 11.06 9.97
CA VAL A 282 -12.31 9.70 10.11
C VAL A 282 -11.38 8.82 10.94
N ILE A 283 -10.06 8.89 10.71
CA ILE A 283 -9.07 8.13 11.49
C ILE A 283 -9.10 8.58 12.97
N ARG A 284 -9.05 9.89 13.23
CA ARG A 284 -9.13 10.42 14.61
C ARG A 284 -10.42 9.99 15.31
N ARG A 285 -11.53 10.04 14.60
CA ARG A 285 -12.84 9.63 15.15
C ARG A 285 -12.83 8.14 15.51
N ALA A 286 -12.27 7.27 14.67
CA ALA A 286 -12.13 5.86 14.98
C ALA A 286 -11.28 5.62 16.24
N GLN A 287 -10.15 6.33 16.36
CA GLN A 287 -9.26 6.25 17.51
C GLN A 287 -9.95 6.73 18.80
N GLN A 288 -10.67 7.86 18.73
CA GLN A 288 -11.43 8.40 19.86
C GLN A 288 -12.52 7.45 20.35
N LEU A 289 -13.33 6.90 19.44
CA LEU A 289 -14.41 5.98 19.78
C LEU A 289 -13.86 4.67 20.39
N ALA A 290 -12.75 4.18 19.86
CA ALA A 290 -12.08 2.99 20.41
C ALA A 290 -11.44 3.26 21.77
N GLY A 291 -11.16 4.50 22.14
CA GLY A 291 -10.64 4.89 23.45
C GLY A 291 -11.53 4.51 24.63
N ALA A 292 -12.82 4.23 24.39
CA ALA A 292 -13.75 3.75 25.42
C ALA A 292 -13.56 2.27 25.78
N CYS A 293 -12.79 1.48 25.01
CA CYS A 293 -12.46 0.09 25.32
C CYS A 293 -11.48 0.02 26.51
N GLU A 294 -11.40 -1.14 27.17
CA GLU A 294 -10.59 -1.29 28.38
C GLU A 294 -9.10 -1.48 28.04
N THR A 295 -8.79 -2.51 27.24
CA THR A 295 -7.40 -2.91 26.96
C THR A 295 -6.85 -2.30 25.69
N GLY A 296 -5.51 -2.23 25.58
CA GLY A 296 -4.84 -1.80 24.35
C GLY A 296 -5.18 -2.66 23.14
N TRP A 297 -5.37 -3.98 23.33
CA TRP A 297 -5.82 -4.91 22.30
C TRP A 297 -7.20 -4.56 21.73
N GLU A 298 -8.16 -4.31 22.63
CA GLU A 298 -9.52 -3.93 22.25
C GLU A 298 -9.55 -2.57 21.55
N LYS A 299 -8.83 -1.56 22.08
CA LYS A 299 -8.72 -0.23 21.48
C LYS A 299 -8.16 -0.32 20.07
N LEU A 300 -7.05 -1.02 19.89
CA LEU A 300 -6.41 -1.18 18.59
C LEU A 300 -7.29 -1.97 17.60
N GLY A 301 -7.87 -3.09 18.06
CA GLY A 301 -8.76 -3.94 17.26
C GLY A 301 -10.04 -3.23 16.84
N ALA A 302 -10.65 -2.47 17.73
CA ALA A 302 -11.86 -1.69 17.49
C ALA A 302 -11.60 -0.59 16.43
N ALA A 303 -10.56 0.23 16.63
CA ALA A 303 -10.20 1.30 15.68
C ALA A 303 -9.83 0.74 14.31
N ALA A 304 -8.97 -0.28 14.26
CA ALA A 304 -8.54 -0.90 13.00
C ALA A 304 -9.71 -1.54 12.25
N SER A 305 -10.59 -2.27 12.95
CA SER A 305 -11.77 -2.90 12.35
C SER A 305 -12.75 -1.88 11.80
N ALA A 306 -12.98 -0.79 12.52
CA ALA A 306 -13.85 0.28 12.07
C ALA A 306 -13.32 0.95 10.79
N LEU A 307 -12.01 1.24 10.73
CA LEU A 307 -11.38 1.86 9.57
C LEU A 307 -11.35 0.92 8.36
N VAL A 308 -11.09 -0.37 8.56
CA VAL A 308 -11.14 -1.37 7.49
C VAL A 308 -12.56 -1.53 6.93
N ARG A 309 -13.60 -1.55 7.77
CA ARG A 309 -15.00 -1.53 7.31
C ARG A 309 -15.33 -0.25 6.55
N PHE A 310 -14.88 0.90 7.05
CA PHE A 310 -15.10 2.20 6.42
C PHE A 310 -14.57 2.23 4.99
N GLN A 311 -13.44 1.60 4.70
CA GLN A 311 -12.87 1.57 3.34
C GLN A 311 -13.84 1.02 2.28
N LEU A 312 -14.73 0.10 2.66
CA LEU A 312 -15.70 -0.53 1.76
C LEU A 312 -17.14 -0.05 1.97
N SER A 313 -17.37 0.86 2.91
CA SER A 313 -18.68 1.44 3.19
C SER A 313 -19.12 2.45 2.11
N ALA A 314 -20.36 2.90 2.19
CA ALA A 314 -20.90 3.96 1.33
C ALA A 314 -20.18 5.32 1.56
N ASP A 315 -19.68 5.56 2.78
CA ASP A 315 -18.98 6.79 3.15
C ASP A 315 -17.46 6.71 2.84
N GLY A 316 -16.93 5.52 2.56
CA GLY A 316 -15.55 5.30 2.16
C GLY A 316 -15.27 5.61 0.69
N PRO A 317 -14.04 5.38 0.25
CA PRO A 317 -12.87 5.03 1.06
C PRO A 317 -12.16 6.23 1.71
N LEU A 318 -11.08 5.97 2.46
CA LEU A 318 -10.09 7.00 2.82
C LEU A 318 -9.24 7.33 1.60
N LEU A 319 -8.71 8.57 1.51
CA LEU A 319 -7.81 8.94 0.43
C LEU A 319 -6.44 8.26 0.62
N ARG A 320 -5.93 7.63 -0.46
CA ARG A 320 -4.62 6.96 -0.44
C ARG A 320 -3.49 7.97 -0.39
N MET A 321 -2.42 7.62 0.33
CA MET A 321 -1.22 8.46 0.45
C MET A 321 -0.53 8.74 -0.89
N THR A 322 -0.74 7.93 -1.90
CA THR A 322 -0.23 8.16 -3.26
C THR A 322 -0.75 9.44 -3.91
N ALA A 323 -1.95 9.89 -3.52
CA ALA A 323 -2.52 11.16 -4.00
C ALA A 323 -1.68 12.40 -3.59
N ARG A 324 -0.89 12.29 -2.52
CA ARG A 324 0.03 13.33 -2.02
C ARG A 324 1.02 13.80 -3.09
N SER A 325 1.47 12.90 -3.97
CA SER A 325 2.47 13.20 -4.99
C SER A 325 2.07 14.31 -5.97
N ARG A 326 0.77 14.65 -6.04
CA ARG A 326 0.26 15.76 -6.86
C ARG A 326 0.52 17.13 -6.23
N LEU A 327 0.56 17.21 -4.91
CA LEU A 327 0.57 18.46 -4.17
C LEU A 327 1.95 19.12 -4.17
N PRO A 328 2.03 20.45 -4.00
CA PRO A 328 3.29 21.14 -3.74
C PRO A 328 4.02 20.50 -2.54
N ALA A 329 5.36 20.47 -2.57
CA ALA A 329 6.18 19.76 -1.59
C ALA A 329 5.85 20.17 -0.14
N THR A 330 5.70 21.46 0.15
CA THR A 330 5.37 21.98 1.48
C THR A 330 4.04 21.48 2.02
N VAL A 331 3.02 21.35 1.15
CA VAL A 331 1.69 20.82 1.49
C VAL A 331 1.78 19.30 1.67
N ALA A 332 2.47 18.62 0.77
CA ALA A 332 2.70 17.18 0.83
C ALA A 332 3.42 16.77 2.12
N ASP A 333 4.38 17.57 2.59
CA ASP A 333 5.10 17.35 3.85
C ASP A 333 4.19 17.55 5.07
N GLY A 334 3.27 18.51 5.01
CA GLY A 334 2.24 18.71 6.05
C GLY A 334 1.33 17.49 6.18
N ILE A 335 0.82 16.98 5.07
CA ILE A 335 -0.02 15.76 5.02
C ILE A 335 0.75 14.56 5.57
N TRP A 336 2.01 14.40 5.17
CA TRP A 336 2.86 13.33 5.66
C TRP A 336 3.06 13.40 7.18
N ARG A 337 3.31 14.57 7.71
CA ARG A 337 3.45 14.82 9.15
C ARG A 337 2.19 14.46 9.93
N THR A 338 1.02 14.83 9.42
CA THR A 338 -0.27 14.46 10.04
C THR A 338 -0.49 12.96 10.03
N MET A 339 -0.18 12.28 8.91
CA MET A 339 -0.29 10.83 8.83
C MET A 339 0.63 10.12 9.84
N HIS A 340 1.83 10.68 10.05
CA HIS A 340 2.74 10.18 11.09
C HIS A 340 2.18 10.32 12.49
N GLN A 341 1.61 11.48 12.83
CA GLN A 341 0.98 11.69 14.14
C GLN A 341 -0.16 10.71 14.40
N LEU A 342 -0.94 10.37 13.38
CA LEU A 342 -2.00 9.37 13.48
C LEU A 342 -1.44 7.95 13.68
N SER A 343 -0.32 7.62 13.04
CA SER A 343 0.39 6.36 13.28
C SER A 343 1.00 6.29 14.67
N GLU A 344 1.58 7.39 15.19
CA GLU A 344 2.12 7.47 16.56
C GLU A 344 1.03 7.24 17.62
N HIS A 345 -0.21 7.66 17.37
CA HIS A 345 -1.32 7.32 18.26
C HIS A 345 -1.54 5.80 18.34
N PHE A 346 -1.49 5.08 17.21
CA PHE A 346 -1.55 3.62 17.24
C PHE A 346 -0.36 3.01 18.00
N ALA A 347 0.85 3.57 17.85
CA ALA A 347 2.01 3.11 18.61
C ALA A 347 1.82 3.29 20.11
N GLY A 348 1.21 4.39 20.56
CA GLY A 348 0.84 4.61 21.96
C GLY A 348 -0.14 3.57 22.47
N VAL A 349 -1.21 3.28 21.71
CA VAL A 349 -2.21 2.23 22.08
C VAL A 349 -1.55 0.84 22.13
N ILE A 350 -0.61 0.54 21.22
CA ILE A 350 0.16 -0.71 21.25
C ILE A 350 1.04 -0.76 22.51
N ALA A 351 1.66 0.35 22.90
CA ALA A 351 2.45 0.45 24.12
C ALA A 351 1.60 0.17 25.36
N ASP A 352 0.40 0.77 25.44
CA ASP A 352 -0.56 0.51 26.51
C ASP A 352 -0.93 -0.98 26.57
N GLY A 353 -1.18 -1.62 25.41
CA GLY A 353 -1.49 -3.05 25.33
C GLY A 353 -0.32 -3.97 25.72
N VAL A 354 0.91 -3.54 25.48
CA VAL A 354 2.10 -4.27 26.00
C VAL A 354 2.20 -4.14 27.51
N ILE A 355 1.86 -2.99 28.08
CA ILE A 355 1.90 -2.73 29.52
C ILE A 355 0.77 -3.50 30.24
N ASP A 356 -0.44 -3.53 29.69
CA ASP A 356 -1.58 -4.25 30.27
C ASP A 356 -1.56 -5.77 29.96
N GLY A 357 -0.60 -6.23 29.13
CA GLY A 357 -0.42 -7.63 28.76
C GLY A 357 -1.36 -8.15 27.67
N SER A 358 -2.27 -7.32 27.16
CA SER A 358 -3.21 -7.68 26.09
C SER A 358 -2.57 -7.76 24.71
N ILE A 359 -1.46 -7.06 24.51
CA ILE A 359 -0.59 -7.12 23.31
C ILE A 359 0.75 -7.72 23.72
N ARG A 360 1.29 -8.65 22.93
CA ARG A 360 2.61 -9.21 23.18
C ARG A 360 3.72 -8.16 22.99
N PRO A 361 4.91 -8.34 23.57
CA PRO A 361 6.04 -7.45 23.32
C PRO A 361 6.40 -7.41 21.82
N VAL A 362 6.22 -6.25 21.18
CA VAL A 362 6.53 -5.99 19.78
C VAL A 362 7.20 -4.63 19.62
N ASP A 363 7.79 -4.38 18.45
CA ASP A 363 8.20 -3.02 18.06
C ASP A 363 6.95 -2.19 17.76
N GLN A 364 6.62 -1.27 18.64
CA GLN A 364 5.38 -0.47 18.59
C GLN A 364 5.30 0.41 17.36
N ALA A 365 6.43 1.01 16.95
CA ALA A 365 6.48 1.89 15.79
C ALA A 365 6.27 1.09 14.49
N ILE A 366 6.93 -0.06 14.34
CA ILE A 366 6.74 -0.94 13.19
C ILE A 366 5.33 -1.51 13.16
N ALA A 367 4.79 -1.97 14.30
CA ALA A 367 3.43 -2.48 14.40
C ALA A 367 2.40 -1.42 13.99
N ALA A 368 2.54 -0.18 14.43
CA ALA A 368 1.66 0.93 14.05
C ALA A 368 1.71 1.22 12.54
N GLN A 369 2.90 1.15 11.93
CA GLN A 369 3.03 1.27 10.48
C GLN A 369 2.36 0.11 9.73
N MET A 370 2.44 -1.10 10.26
CA MET A 370 1.77 -2.27 9.67
C MET A 370 0.25 -2.18 9.78
N VAL A 371 -0.28 -1.68 10.89
CA VAL A 371 -1.72 -1.38 11.06
C VAL A 371 -2.17 -0.33 10.04
N SER A 372 -1.41 0.77 9.89
CA SER A 372 -1.69 1.82 8.89
C SER A 372 -1.63 1.26 7.46
N GLY A 373 -0.65 0.43 7.15
CA GLY A 373 -0.51 -0.25 5.85
C GLY A 373 -1.65 -1.22 5.56
N MET A 374 -2.12 -1.96 6.55
CA MET A 374 -3.27 -2.86 6.44
C MET A 374 -4.57 -2.08 6.15
N ILE A 375 -4.81 -0.98 6.86
CA ILE A 375 -5.96 -0.10 6.60
C ILE A 375 -5.90 0.43 5.16
N ASN A 376 -4.73 0.87 4.70
CA ASN A 376 -4.54 1.33 3.33
C ASN A 376 -4.75 0.18 2.30
N ALA A 377 -4.28 -1.03 2.57
CA ALA A 377 -4.46 -2.19 1.70
C ALA A 377 -5.94 -2.53 1.50
N SER A 378 -6.75 -2.46 2.55
CA SER A 378 -8.17 -2.81 2.50
C SER A 378 -9.01 -1.92 1.57
N ALA A 379 -8.54 -0.72 1.23
CA ALA A 379 -9.18 0.15 0.24
C ALA A 379 -9.28 -0.47 -1.17
N SER A 380 -8.40 -1.42 -1.50
CA SER A 380 -8.42 -2.13 -2.77
C SER A 380 -8.87 -3.60 -2.66
N ALA A 381 -9.49 -3.97 -1.54
CA ALA A 381 -9.86 -5.35 -1.25
C ALA A 381 -10.69 -5.99 -2.36
N ARG A 382 -11.71 -5.30 -2.91
CA ARG A 382 -12.58 -5.81 -3.97
C ARG A 382 -11.86 -6.19 -5.27
N ARG A 383 -10.71 -5.60 -5.52
CA ARG A 383 -9.89 -5.94 -6.69
C ARG A 383 -9.30 -7.34 -6.59
N TRP A 384 -8.95 -7.79 -5.40
CA TRP A 384 -8.29 -9.05 -5.11
C TRP A 384 -9.25 -10.11 -4.59
N VAL A 385 -10.31 -9.65 -3.94
CA VAL A 385 -11.40 -10.45 -3.40
C VAL A 385 -12.70 -9.77 -3.83
N PRO A 386 -13.29 -10.15 -4.98
CA PRO A 386 -14.49 -9.47 -5.53
C PRO A 386 -15.66 -9.40 -4.54
N ASP A 387 -15.83 -10.43 -3.71
CA ASP A 387 -16.89 -10.52 -2.70
C ASP A 387 -16.57 -9.81 -1.38
N ALA A 388 -15.47 -9.03 -1.32
CA ALA A 388 -15.14 -8.25 -0.14
C ALA A 388 -16.20 -7.17 0.11
N SER A 389 -16.66 -7.12 1.35
CA SER A 389 -17.74 -6.25 1.83
C SER A 389 -17.43 -5.73 3.23
N PRO A 390 -18.13 -4.72 3.75
CA PRO A 390 -17.98 -4.29 5.13
C PRO A 390 -18.21 -5.39 6.16
N ALA A 391 -18.96 -6.45 5.81
CA ALA A 391 -19.27 -7.55 6.70
C ALA A 391 -18.08 -8.52 6.90
N ASN A 392 -17.26 -8.76 5.86
CA ASN A 392 -16.20 -9.78 5.89
C ASN A 392 -14.77 -9.21 5.81
N VAL A 393 -14.60 -7.93 5.47
CA VAL A 393 -13.28 -7.32 5.22
C VAL A 393 -12.39 -7.31 6.47
N VAL A 394 -12.97 -7.27 7.66
CA VAL A 394 -12.24 -7.31 8.94
C VAL A 394 -11.53 -8.65 9.10
N ASP A 395 -12.23 -9.76 8.84
CA ASP A 395 -11.66 -11.11 8.92
C ASP A 395 -10.66 -11.38 7.79
N LEU A 396 -10.85 -10.75 6.64
CA LEU A 396 -9.95 -10.86 5.50
C LEU A 396 -8.64 -10.09 5.67
N TYR A 397 -8.65 -8.92 6.33
CA TYR A 397 -7.49 -8.03 6.39
C TYR A 397 -6.98 -7.76 7.82
N ALA A 398 -7.87 -7.43 8.78
CA ALA A 398 -7.43 -7.10 10.12
C ALA A 398 -7.03 -8.37 10.90
N ARG A 399 -7.88 -9.39 10.92
CA ARG A 399 -7.59 -10.64 11.62
C ARG A 399 -6.23 -11.26 11.25
N PRO A 400 -5.81 -11.36 9.97
CA PRO A 400 -4.49 -11.92 9.63
C PRO A 400 -3.30 -11.10 10.15
N LEU A 401 -3.42 -9.79 10.29
CA LEU A 401 -2.35 -8.98 10.89
C LEU A 401 -2.33 -9.15 12.42
N PHE A 402 -3.49 -9.20 13.05
CA PHE A 402 -3.62 -9.26 14.50
C PHE A 402 -3.32 -10.64 15.09
N MET A 403 -3.68 -11.71 14.37
CA MET A 403 -3.53 -13.10 14.81
C MET A 403 -2.39 -13.86 14.11
N GLY A 404 -1.67 -13.21 13.22
CA GLY A 404 -0.68 -13.82 12.34
C GLY A 404 -1.25 -14.20 10.96
N ILE A 405 -0.45 -13.95 9.93
CA ILE A 405 -0.88 -14.09 8.53
C ILE A 405 -1.18 -15.56 8.12
N LEU A 406 -0.67 -16.51 8.88
CA LEU A 406 -0.90 -17.95 8.70
C LEU A 406 -1.98 -18.51 9.65
N CYS A 407 -2.67 -17.66 10.44
CA CYS A 407 -3.74 -18.11 11.34
C CYS A 407 -4.86 -18.84 10.58
N PRO A 408 -5.52 -19.86 11.19
CA PRO A 408 -6.64 -20.56 10.56
C PRO A 408 -7.80 -19.63 10.14
N SER A 409 -8.72 -20.11 9.28
CA SER A 409 -9.93 -19.38 8.92
C SER A 409 -10.82 -19.11 10.14
N ALA A 410 -11.58 -18.00 10.12
CA ALA A 410 -12.58 -17.70 11.15
C ALA A 410 -13.71 -18.75 11.18
N SER A 411 -14.04 -19.34 10.02
CA SER A 411 -15.11 -20.32 9.85
C SER A 411 -14.74 -21.75 10.26
N GLY A 412 -13.46 -22.05 10.51
CA GLY A 412 -12.97 -23.38 10.91
C GLY A 412 -13.15 -23.75 12.39
N GLY A 413 -13.64 -22.82 13.22
CA GLY A 413 -13.77 -23.03 14.68
C GLY A 413 -15.08 -23.66 15.15
N HIS A 414 -16.06 -23.97 14.27
CA HIS A 414 -17.40 -24.41 14.68
C HIS A 414 -17.79 -25.84 14.31
N GLU A 415 -16.94 -26.63 13.65
CA GLU A 415 -17.29 -28.01 13.29
C GLU A 415 -16.58 -29.12 14.11
N GLY A 416 -16.06 -28.80 15.28
CA GLY A 416 -15.37 -29.74 16.16
C GLY A 416 -16.12 -30.15 17.42
N GLY A 417 -17.46 -30.22 17.43
CA GLY A 417 -18.19 -30.59 18.60
C GLY A 417 -19.61 -31.09 18.36
N ARG A 418 -19.78 -32.30 17.82
CA ARG A 418 -20.86 -33.25 18.08
C ARG A 418 -20.86 -34.40 17.09
N ARG A 419 -20.23 -35.49 17.39
CA ARG A 419 -20.65 -36.84 17.04
C ARG A 419 -20.36 -37.72 18.26
N ASP A 420 -21.38 -37.95 19.01
CA ASP A 420 -21.63 -39.17 19.76
C ASP A 420 -22.94 -39.76 19.25
#